data_fffffe5f27ad0105291b515dfd4ae933
#
_entry.id   fffffe5f27ad0105291b515dfd4ae933
#
_cell.length_a   1.000
_cell.length_b   1.000
_cell.length_c   1.000
_cell.angle_alpha   90.00
_cell.angle_beta   90.00
_cell.angle_gamma   90.00
#
_symmetry.space_group_name_H-M   'P 1'
#
loop_
_entity.id
_entity.type
_entity.pdbx_description
1 polymer ?
#
loop_
_entity_poly.entity_id
_entity_poly.type
_entity_poly.pdbx_seq_one_letter_code
_entity_poly.pdbx_strand_id
1 'polypeptide(L)'
;MSRIFITGSTDGLGLMAAELLLKDGHQVTLHARNEARAAQLRTRLPGAGAVVTGDLSAIEDMRGVAEQVNALGRHDAVIHNAGVGYREPRRIQTADGLSHVFAINVLAPYLLTALINPPQRLVYLSSGMHTGGHAALDDPQWEKRRWNGAQAYSDSKLDDVLLAFAVARRWPGVRSNAVEPGWVPTKMGGPGAPDDLSLAPVTQAWLAAGDDPRADVTGEYLYHQKIRRTHPAAHDPRLQDALLDYCAALTSTPLPEL
;
A
#
# COMPACT_ATOMS: atom_id res chain seq x y z
N MET A 1 3.02 -4.42 -22.02
CA MET A 1 4.19 -4.21 -21.13
C MET A 1 3.93 -2.94 -20.34
N SER A 2 3.77 -3.05 -19.03
CA SER A 2 3.42 -1.93 -18.12
C SER A 2 4.64 -1.52 -17.29
N ARG A 3 4.69 -0.22 -16.89
CA ARG A 3 5.67 0.32 -15.94
C ARG A 3 5.02 0.38 -14.55
N ILE A 4 5.57 -0.35 -13.59
CA ILE A 4 4.93 -0.56 -12.30
C ILE A 4 5.88 -0.15 -11.17
N PHE A 5 5.41 0.70 -10.26
CA PHE A 5 6.14 1.04 -9.04
C PHE A 5 5.59 0.23 -7.86
N ILE A 6 6.49 -0.31 -7.01
CA ILE A 6 6.11 -1.13 -5.86
C ILE A 6 6.79 -0.61 -4.60
N THR A 7 6.03 -0.18 -3.60
CA THR A 7 6.59 0.20 -2.31
C THR A 7 6.97 -1.04 -1.47
N GLY A 8 8.06 -0.94 -0.68
CA GLY A 8 8.47 -2.03 0.20
C GLY A 8 8.87 -3.31 -0.52
N SER A 9 9.59 -3.19 -1.64
CA SER A 9 9.91 -4.31 -2.53
C SER A 9 11.26 -5.00 -2.24
N THR A 10 11.89 -4.73 -1.09
CA THR A 10 13.16 -5.38 -0.71
C THR A 10 13.01 -6.78 -0.14
N ASP A 11 11.81 -7.18 0.24
CA ASP A 11 11.53 -8.42 0.97
C ASP A 11 10.05 -8.83 0.80
N GLY A 12 9.72 -10.06 1.22
CA GLY A 12 8.35 -10.55 1.31
C GLY A 12 7.54 -10.38 0.03
N LEU A 13 6.28 -9.96 0.20
CA LEU A 13 5.29 -9.92 -0.89
C LEU A 13 5.64 -8.92 -1.99
N GLY A 14 6.21 -7.77 -1.63
CA GLY A 14 6.61 -6.77 -2.62
C GLY A 14 7.73 -7.25 -3.53
N LEU A 15 8.70 -7.98 -2.98
CA LEU A 15 9.76 -8.58 -3.76
C LEU A 15 9.23 -9.71 -4.66
N MET A 16 8.36 -10.57 -4.12
CA MET A 16 7.74 -11.65 -4.91
C MET A 16 6.86 -11.11 -6.05
N ALA A 17 6.13 -10.02 -5.82
CA ALA A 17 5.36 -9.36 -6.87
C ALA A 17 6.27 -8.76 -7.95
N ALA A 18 7.40 -8.17 -7.54
CA ALA A 18 8.39 -7.64 -8.47
C ALA A 18 9.01 -8.77 -9.33
N GLU A 19 9.39 -9.88 -8.72
CA GLU A 19 9.94 -11.05 -9.42
C GLU A 19 8.93 -11.62 -10.45
N LEU A 20 7.64 -11.69 -10.07
CA LEU A 20 6.57 -12.16 -10.95
C LEU A 20 6.38 -11.22 -12.15
N LEU A 21 6.25 -9.91 -11.91
CA LEU A 21 6.05 -8.91 -12.95
C LEU A 21 7.24 -8.81 -13.90
N LEU A 22 8.48 -8.90 -13.40
CA LEU A 22 9.69 -8.93 -14.24
C LEU A 22 9.72 -10.18 -15.13
N LYS A 23 9.36 -11.35 -14.58
CA LYS A 23 9.25 -12.60 -15.33
C LYS A 23 8.22 -12.50 -16.46
N ASP A 24 7.12 -11.78 -16.24
CA ASP A 24 6.05 -11.55 -17.22
C ASP A 24 6.37 -10.41 -18.20
N GLY A 25 7.60 -9.85 -18.15
CA GLY A 25 8.10 -8.86 -19.11
C GLY A 25 7.69 -7.41 -18.82
N HIS A 26 7.20 -7.09 -17.63
CA HIS A 26 6.91 -5.72 -17.21
C HIS A 26 8.17 -5.00 -16.73
N GLN A 27 8.15 -3.66 -16.75
CA GLN A 27 9.18 -2.83 -16.15
C GLN A 27 8.80 -2.51 -14.69
N VAL A 28 9.70 -2.78 -13.74
CA VAL A 28 9.42 -2.59 -12.32
C VAL A 28 10.40 -1.59 -11.72
N THR A 29 9.87 -0.52 -11.13
CA THR A 29 10.58 0.37 -10.23
C THR A 29 10.39 -0.13 -8.80
N LEU A 30 11.49 -0.33 -8.10
CA LEU A 30 11.53 -0.88 -6.76
C LEU A 30 11.73 0.22 -5.71
N HIS A 31 11.30 -0.05 -4.47
CA HIS A 31 11.52 0.86 -3.34
C HIS A 31 12.24 0.17 -2.21
N ALA A 32 13.26 0.82 -1.68
CA ALA A 32 14.02 0.41 -0.51
C ALA A 32 14.01 1.51 0.55
N ARG A 33 13.95 1.15 1.82
CA ARG A 33 13.95 2.12 2.93
C ARG A 33 15.22 2.95 3.01
N ASN A 34 16.34 2.44 2.53
CA ASN A 34 17.63 3.13 2.52
C ASN A 34 18.57 2.55 1.45
N GLU A 35 19.69 3.24 1.20
CA GLU A 35 20.62 2.88 0.15
C GLU A 35 21.31 1.51 0.38
N ALA A 36 21.56 1.10 1.61
CA ALA A 36 22.12 -0.22 1.89
C ALA A 36 21.19 -1.36 1.42
N ARG A 37 19.87 -1.20 1.65
CA ARG A 37 18.85 -2.12 1.14
C ARG A 37 18.70 -2.03 -0.38
N ALA A 38 18.81 -0.82 -0.95
CA ALA A 38 18.76 -0.63 -2.39
C ALA A 38 19.91 -1.33 -3.11
N ALA A 39 21.14 -1.24 -2.58
CA ALA A 39 22.30 -1.95 -3.11
C ALA A 39 22.11 -3.48 -3.14
N GLN A 40 21.59 -4.05 -2.04
CA GLN A 40 21.25 -5.47 -1.97
C GLN A 40 20.20 -5.87 -3.02
N LEU A 41 19.18 -5.00 -3.21
CA LEU A 41 18.10 -5.25 -4.14
C LEU A 41 18.56 -5.18 -5.61
N ARG A 42 19.41 -4.22 -5.97
CA ARG A 42 20.02 -4.13 -7.32
C ARG A 42 20.82 -5.40 -7.66
N THR A 43 21.53 -5.95 -6.68
CA THR A 43 22.27 -7.22 -6.86
C THR A 43 21.32 -8.41 -7.03
N ARG A 44 20.22 -8.43 -6.28
CA ARG A 44 19.25 -9.53 -6.31
C ARG A 44 18.37 -9.53 -7.56
N LEU A 45 17.98 -8.36 -8.04
CA LEU A 45 17.11 -8.16 -9.21
C LEU A 45 17.76 -7.23 -10.24
N PRO A 46 18.81 -7.67 -10.92
CA PRO A 46 19.54 -6.82 -11.89
C PRO A 46 18.68 -6.43 -13.10
N GLY A 47 17.57 -7.15 -13.34
CA GLY A 47 16.60 -6.82 -14.41
C GLY A 47 15.57 -5.77 -14.03
N ALA A 48 15.54 -5.28 -12.79
CA ALA A 48 14.66 -4.18 -12.39
C ALA A 48 15.12 -2.85 -13.01
N GLY A 49 14.13 -1.99 -13.33
CA GLY A 49 14.41 -0.73 -14.02
C GLY A 49 15.15 0.29 -13.14
N ALA A 50 14.66 0.52 -11.94
CA ALA A 50 15.23 1.47 -10.98
C ALA A 50 14.90 1.07 -9.54
N VAL A 51 15.68 1.59 -8.58
CA VAL A 51 15.41 1.49 -7.16
C VAL A 51 15.41 2.89 -6.57
N VAL A 52 14.26 3.32 -6.03
CA VAL A 52 14.11 4.57 -5.29
C VAL A 52 14.26 4.32 -3.79
N THR A 53 14.70 5.33 -3.04
CA THR A 53 14.98 5.16 -1.60
C THR A 53 14.30 6.23 -0.76
N GLY A 54 13.83 5.84 0.44
CA GLY A 54 13.28 6.72 1.46
C GLY A 54 12.57 5.91 2.56
N ASP A 55 12.58 6.39 3.79
CA ASP A 55 11.89 5.76 4.91
C ASP A 55 10.43 6.24 4.97
N LEU A 56 9.50 5.36 4.59
CA LEU A 56 8.06 5.67 4.59
C LEU A 56 7.46 5.88 5.99
N SER A 57 8.26 5.96 7.03
CA SER A 57 7.85 6.44 8.36
C SER A 57 8.02 7.95 8.54
N ALA A 58 8.65 8.65 7.59
CA ALA A 58 8.91 10.09 7.62
C ALA A 58 8.26 10.78 6.41
N ILE A 59 7.52 11.86 6.66
CA ILE A 59 6.78 12.61 5.62
C ILE A 59 7.72 13.15 4.55
N GLU A 60 8.87 13.69 4.96
CA GLU A 60 9.84 14.24 4.00
C GLU A 60 10.41 13.15 3.08
N ASP A 61 10.72 11.98 3.60
CA ASP A 61 11.17 10.85 2.80
C ASP A 61 10.08 10.32 1.86
N MET A 62 8.81 10.31 2.29
CA MET A 62 7.69 9.98 1.40
C MET A 62 7.63 10.93 0.20
N ARG A 63 7.84 12.25 0.43
CA ARG A 63 7.92 13.26 -0.64
C ARG A 63 9.09 12.97 -1.57
N GLY A 64 10.27 12.73 -1.01
CA GLY A 64 11.47 12.39 -1.77
C GLY A 64 11.31 11.11 -2.61
N VAL A 65 10.58 10.11 -2.11
CA VAL A 65 10.22 8.91 -2.89
C VAL A 65 9.32 9.27 -4.08
N ALA A 66 8.28 10.09 -3.86
CA ALA A 66 7.40 10.52 -4.94
C ALA A 66 8.15 11.33 -6.02
N GLU A 67 9.06 12.21 -5.63
CA GLU A 67 9.91 12.98 -6.55
C GLU A 67 10.80 12.07 -7.38
N GLN A 68 11.46 11.08 -6.77
CA GLN A 68 12.29 10.10 -7.47
C GLN A 68 11.47 9.30 -8.48
N VAL A 69 10.26 8.85 -8.08
CA VAL A 69 9.36 8.10 -8.97
C VAL A 69 8.93 8.97 -10.16
N ASN A 70 8.55 10.22 -9.91
CA ASN A 70 8.12 11.16 -10.95
C ASN A 70 9.26 11.51 -11.93
N ALA A 71 10.51 11.61 -11.43
CA ALA A 71 11.69 11.83 -12.27
C ALA A 71 11.97 10.69 -13.26
N LEU A 72 11.52 9.48 -12.93
CA LEU A 72 11.57 8.33 -13.84
C LEU A 72 10.49 8.37 -14.92
N GLY A 73 9.55 9.31 -14.85
CA GLY A 73 8.39 9.43 -15.73
C GLY A 73 7.16 8.72 -15.21
N ARG A 74 6.05 8.80 -15.95
CA ARG A 74 4.76 8.22 -15.55
C ARG A 74 4.82 6.70 -15.48
N HIS A 75 4.27 6.14 -14.41
CA HIS A 75 4.04 4.71 -14.24
C HIS A 75 2.59 4.36 -14.62
N ASP A 76 2.37 3.15 -15.14
CA ASP A 76 1.04 2.66 -15.47
C ASP A 76 0.31 2.18 -14.20
N ALA A 77 1.06 1.66 -13.23
CA ALA A 77 0.52 1.21 -11.96
C ALA A 77 1.44 1.53 -10.77
N VAL A 78 0.82 1.70 -9.60
CA VAL A 78 1.49 1.77 -8.30
C VAL A 78 0.90 0.71 -7.37
N ILE A 79 1.77 -0.09 -6.76
CA ILE A 79 1.41 -1.05 -5.72
C ILE A 79 1.90 -0.50 -4.36
N HIS A 80 0.97 -0.08 -3.53
CA HIS A 80 1.20 0.28 -2.14
C HIS A 80 1.29 -0.99 -1.29
N ASN A 81 2.47 -1.63 -1.33
CA ASN A 81 2.72 -2.90 -0.64
C ASN A 81 3.44 -2.71 0.71
N ALA A 82 4.18 -1.60 0.89
CA ALA A 82 4.87 -1.35 2.14
C ALA A 82 3.89 -1.37 3.33
N GLY A 83 4.28 -2.04 4.39
CA GLY A 83 3.47 -2.11 5.60
C GLY A 83 4.24 -2.72 6.76
N VAL A 84 3.86 -2.31 7.97
CA VAL A 84 4.31 -2.91 9.23
C VAL A 84 3.19 -3.70 9.86
N GLY A 85 3.55 -4.73 10.62
CA GLY A 85 2.59 -5.73 11.09
C GLY A 85 2.02 -5.43 12.48
N TYR A 86 1.24 -6.37 12.96
CA TYR A 86 0.37 -6.33 14.14
C TYR A 86 1.09 -6.66 15.47
N ARG A 87 2.44 -6.85 15.45
CA ARG A 87 3.19 -7.32 16.63
C ARG A 87 3.96 -6.22 17.35
N GLU A 88 3.69 -4.95 17.05
CA GLU A 88 4.32 -3.86 17.80
C GLU A 88 3.81 -3.85 19.24
N PRO A 89 4.70 -4.06 20.24
CA PRO A 89 4.28 -4.23 21.64
C PRO A 89 3.87 -2.92 22.31
N ARG A 90 4.18 -1.80 21.69
CA ARG A 90 3.85 -0.44 22.13
C ARG A 90 3.66 0.48 20.94
N ARG A 91 2.98 1.61 21.13
CA ARG A 91 2.95 2.68 20.12
C ARG A 91 4.38 3.18 19.89
N ILE A 92 4.89 2.96 18.70
CA ILE A 92 6.15 3.52 18.23
C ILE A 92 5.81 4.86 17.59
N GLN A 93 6.55 5.90 17.97
CA GLN A 93 6.38 7.24 17.44
C GLN A 93 7.44 7.48 16.36
N THR A 94 7.03 8.00 15.21
CA THR A 94 7.93 8.41 14.12
C THR A 94 8.60 9.75 14.43
N ALA A 95 9.54 10.16 13.58
CA ALA A 95 10.20 11.47 13.70
C ALA A 95 9.19 12.64 13.60
N ASP A 96 8.09 12.44 12.85
CA ASP A 96 7.02 13.42 12.70
C ASP A 96 5.97 13.36 13.84
N GLY A 97 6.22 12.56 14.89
CA GLY A 97 5.30 12.41 16.03
C GLY A 97 4.13 11.44 15.78
N LEU A 98 4.05 10.81 14.62
CA LEU A 98 2.94 9.95 14.23
C LEU A 98 3.07 8.53 14.77
N SER A 99 1.95 7.79 14.84
CA SER A 99 1.99 6.33 15.02
C SER A 99 2.69 5.68 13.83
N HIS A 100 3.71 4.86 14.11
CA HIS A 100 4.49 4.14 13.08
C HIS A 100 3.60 3.28 12.17
N VAL A 101 2.61 2.57 12.75
CA VAL A 101 1.64 1.78 11.97
C VAL A 101 0.83 2.68 11.05
N PHE A 102 0.30 3.80 11.54
CA PHE A 102 -0.48 4.72 10.71
C PHE A 102 0.38 5.39 9.63
N ALA A 103 1.58 5.86 9.99
CA ALA A 103 2.47 6.54 9.06
C ALA A 103 2.81 5.66 7.84
N ILE A 104 3.20 4.39 8.06
CA ILE A 104 3.62 3.51 6.97
C ILE A 104 2.44 2.88 6.24
N ASN A 105 1.41 2.41 6.98
CA ASN A 105 0.33 1.66 6.36
C ASN A 105 -0.71 2.56 5.69
N VAL A 106 -0.93 3.79 6.19
CA VAL A 106 -2.01 4.66 5.73
C VAL A 106 -1.51 5.95 5.10
N LEU A 107 -0.66 6.71 5.84
CA LEU A 107 -0.24 8.02 5.38
C LEU A 107 0.70 7.94 4.18
N ALA A 108 1.61 6.97 4.14
CA ALA A 108 2.50 6.79 2.99
C ALA A 108 1.72 6.40 1.71
N PRO A 109 0.80 5.42 1.69
CA PRO A 109 -0.07 5.19 0.54
C PRO A 109 -0.85 6.42 0.11
N TYR A 110 -1.42 7.17 1.06
CA TYR A 110 -2.12 8.42 0.77
C TYR A 110 -1.21 9.45 0.08
N LEU A 111 -0.09 9.78 0.73
CA LEU A 111 0.79 10.87 0.26
C LEU A 111 1.45 10.52 -1.08
N LEU A 112 1.86 9.26 -1.27
CA LEU A 112 2.38 8.80 -2.55
C LEU A 112 1.30 8.83 -3.64
N THR A 113 0.05 8.48 -3.33
CA THR A 113 -1.06 8.62 -4.27
C THR A 113 -1.27 10.08 -4.67
N ALA A 114 -1.20 11.01 -3.71
CA ALA A 114 -1.41 12.43 -3.96
C ALA A 114 -0.27 13.08 -4.78
N LEU A 115 0.97 12.60 -4.66
CA LEU A 115 2.16 13.24 -5.22
C LEU A 115 2.72 12.59 -6.48
N ILE A 116 2.56 11.28 -6.64
CA ILE A 116 3.02 10.58 -7.85
C ILE A 116 2.10 10.95 -9.02
N ASN A 117 2.70 11.18 -10.20
CA ASN A 117 1.93 11.39 -11.43
C ASN A 117 0.86 10.31 -11.58
N PRO A 118 -0.43 10.66 -11.68
CA PRO A 118 -1.52 9.72 -11.58
C PRO A 118 -1.35 8.52 -12.52
N PRO A 119 -1.27 7.29 -11.99
CA PRO A 119 -1.18 6.08 -12.81
C PRO A 119 -2.57 5.70 -13.35
N GLN A 120 -2.63 4.68 -14.17
CA GLN A 120 -3.90 4.09 -14.58
C GLN A 120 -4.47 3.15 -13.51
N ARG A 121 -3.60 2.56 -12.67
CA ARG A 121 -3.96 1.53 -11.68
C ARG A 121 -3.28 1.76 -10.34
N LEU A 122 -4.05 1.63 -9.28
CA LEU A 122 -3.60 1.70 -7.89
C LEU A 122 -4.02 0.44 -7.14
N VAL A 123 -3.08 -0.18 -6.45
CA VAL A 123 -3.31 -1.38 -5.66
C VAL A 123 -2.86 -1.12 -4.23
N TYR A 124 -3.77 -1.25 -3.27
CA TYR A 124 -3.50 -1.06 -1.84
C TYR A 124 -3.50 -2.41 -1.13
N LEU A 125 -2.39 -2.79 -0.51
CA LEU A 125 -2.32 -4.03 0.26
C LEU A 125 -2.97 -3.87 1.63
N SER A 126 -4.17 -4.42 1.73
CA SER A 126 -4.92 -4.57 2.97
C SER A 126 -4.67 -5.95 3.61
N SER A 127 -5.61 -6.47 4.37
CA SER A 127 -5.56 -7.75 5.08
C SER A 127 -6.98 -8.19 5.44
N GLY A 128 -7.21 -9.49 5.59
CA GLY A 128 -8.46 -10.01 6.17
C GLY A 128 -8.77 -9.44 7.56
N MET A 129 -7.75 -8.96 8.29
CA MET A 129 -7.92 -8.30 9.58
C MET A 129 -8.66 -6.94 9.50
N HIS A 130 -8.80 -6.34 8.31
CA HIS A 130 -9.57 -5.10 8.13
C HIS A 130 -11.02 -5.22 8.61
N THR A 131 -11.59 -6.42 8.56
CA THR A 131 -12.98 -6.67 9.02
C THR A 131 -13.17 -6.44 10.53
N GLY A 132 -12.10 -6.49 11.32
CA GLY A 132 -12.07 -6.13 12.74
C GLY A 132 -11.58 -4.70 13.01
N GLY A 133 -11.36 -3.90 11.96
CA GLY A 133 -10.93 -2.51 12.08
C GLY A 133 -12.00 -1.60 12.68
N HIS A 134 -11.59 -0.55 13.35
CA HIS A 134 -12.46 0.48 13.90
C HIS A 134 -12.51 1.68 12.95
N ALA A 135 -13.67 1.91 12.36
CA ALA A 135 -13.85 2.89 11.30
C ALA A 135 -13.92 4.35 11.80
N ALA A 136 -14.02 4.59 13.11
CA ALA A 136 -14.06 5.94 13.64
C ALA A 136 -12.66 6.56 13.62
N LEU A 137 -12.54 7.72 12.98
CA LEU A 137 -11.29 8.50 12.91
C LEU A 137 -11.14 9.46 14.12
N ASP A 138 -11.57 9.04 15.30
CA ASP A 138 -11.50 9.83 16.54
C ASP A 138 -10.14 9.73 17.24
N ASP A 139 -9.37 8.68 16.96
CA ASP A 139 -8.01 8.48 17.47
C ASP A 139 -7.15 7.59 16.53
N PRO A 140 -6.95 7.96 15.26
CA PRO A 140 -6.19 7.12 14.32
C PRO A 140 -4.71 7.02 14.68
N GLN A 141 -4.20 7.97 15.49
CA GLN A 141 -2.82 7.97 15.99
C GLN A 141 -2.63 7.17 17.29
N TRP A 142 -3.70 6.61 17.87
CA TRP A 142 -3.63 5.88 19.14
C TRP A 142 -3.00 6.70 20.28
N GLU A 143 -3.38 7.95 20.40
CA GLU A 143 -2.89 8.86 21.43
C GLU A 143 -3.74 8.82 22.72
N LYS A 144 -5.03 8.47 22.55
CA LYS A 144 -6.01 8.45 23.65
C LYS A 144 -6.28 7.04 24.16
N ARG A 145 -6.33 6.07 23.25
CA ARG A 145 -6.62 4.67 23.55
C ARG A 145 -5.38 3.96 24.09
N ARG A 146 -5.58 2.94 24.95
CA ARG A 146 -4.51 2.02 25.32
C ARG A 146 -4.03 1.26 24.08
N TRP A 147 -2.71 1.25 23.83
CA TRP A 147 -2.13 0.59 22.68
C TRP A 147 -2.49 -0.89 22.57
N ASN A 148 -2.92 -1.29 21.39
CA ASN A 148 -3.12 -2.68 20.97
C ASN A 148 -2.62 -2.81 19.53
N GLY A 149 -1.47 -3.43 19.34
CA GLY A 149 -0.83 -3.52 18.02
C GLY A 149 -1.68 -4.26 16.98
N ALA A 150 -2.41 -5.30 17.39
CA ALA A 150 -3.30 -6.04 16.49
C ALA A 150 -4.48 -5.18 16.03
N GLN A 151 -5.08 -4.40 16.95
CA GLN A 151 -6.17 -3.50 16.61
C GLN A 151 -5.68 -2.31 15.76
N ALA A 152 -4.52 -1.71 16.11
CA ALA A 152 -3.93 -0.63 15.32
C ALA A 152 -3.64 -1.08 13.88
N TYR A 153 -3.17 -2.30 13.71
CA TYR A 153 -2.98 -2.91 12.39
C TYR A 153 -4.32 -3.12 11.67
N SER A 154 -5.33 -3.69 12.35
CA SER A 154 -6.66 -3.90 11.76
C SER A 154 -7.31 -2.58 11.32
N ASP A 155 -7.20 -1.52 12.14
CA ASP A 155 -7.65 -0.18 11.81
C ASP A 155 -6.94 0.33 10.55
N SER A 156 -5.61 0.25 10.50
CA SER A 156 -4.84 0.69 9.33
C SER A 156 -5.18 -0.09 8.05
N LYS A 157 -5.57 -1.38 8.18
CA LYS A 157 -5.95 -2.20 7.03
C LYS A 157 -7.37 -1.92 6.55
N LEU A 158 -8.25 -1.45 7.42
CA LEU A 158 -9.52 -0.86 7.02
C LEU A 158 -9.32 0.49 6.33
N ASP A 159 -8.41 1.31 6.83
CA ASP A 159 -8.06 2.60 6.22
C ASP A 159 -7.48 2.41 4.79
N ASP A 160 -6.70 1.35 4.54
CA ASP A 160 -6.24 1.00 3.17
C ASP A 160 -7.42 0.74 2.22
N VAL A 161 -8.49 0.07 2.71
CA VAL A 161 -9.69 -0.16 1.90
C VAL A 161 -10.47 1.14 1.68
N LEU A 162 -10.59 1.98 2.73
CA LEU A 162 -11.20 3.31 2.62
C LEU A 162 -10.47 4.18 1.60
N LEU A 163 -9.13 4.22 1.64
CA LEU A 163 -8.31 4.95 0.66
C LEU A 163 -8.53 4.43 -0.77
N ALA A 164 -8.47 3.11 -0.98
CA ALA A 164 -8.68 2.52 -2.29
C ALA A 164 -10.05 2.90 -2.87
N PHE A 165 -11.11 2.85 -2.06
CA PHE A 165 -12.47 3.16 -2.49
C PHE A 165 -12.70 4.66 -2.65
N ALA A 166 -12.09 5.50 -1.80
CA ALA A 166 -12.11 6.95 -1.93
C ALA A 166 -11.50 7.39 -3.27
N VAL A 167 -10.33 6.85 -3.60
CA VAL A 167 -9.64 7.15 -4.86
C VAL A 167 -10.45 6.64 -6.05
N ALA A 168 -11.00 5.43 -6.00
CA ALA A 168 -11.88 4.91 -7.05
C ALA A 168 -13.07 5.83 -7.34
N ARG A 169 -13.65 6.42 -6.30
CA ARG A 169 -14.78 7.36 -6.39
C ARG A 169 -14.35 8.74 -6.90
N ARG A 170 -13.20 9.25 -6.43
CA ARG A 170 -12.70 10.60 -6.76
C ARG A 170 -12.01 10.64 -8.13
N TRP A 171 -11.42 9.54 -8.57
CA TRP A 171 -10.66 9.44 -9.81
C TRP A 171 -11.27 8.39 -10.77
N PRO A 172 -12.38 8.69 -11.44
CA PRO A 172 -13.12 7.72 -12.24
C PRO A 172 -12.31 7.13 -13.41
N GLY A 173 -11.24 7.82 -13.84
CA GLY A 173 -10.30 7.33 -14.87
C GLY A 173 -9.22 6.38 -14.33
N VAL A 174 -9.14 6.15 -13.01
CA VAL A 174 -8.12 5.30 -12.36
C VAL A 174 -8.75 4.06 -11.76
N ARG A 175 -8.18 2.90 -12.02
CA ARG A 175 -8.59 1.64 -11.38
C ARG A 175 -7.90 1.52 -10.03
N SER A 176 -8.65 1.73 -8.96
CA SER A 176 -8.14 1.73 -7.57
C SER A 176 -8.81 0.62 -6.78
N ASN A 177 -8.03 -0.33 -6.26
CA ASN A 177 -8.53 -1.51 -5.58
C ASN A 177 -7.69 -1.87 -4.36
N ALA A 178 -8.31 -2.54 -3.38
CA ALA A 178 -7.64 -3.11 -2.23
C ALA A 178 -7.46 -4.63 -2.39
N VAL A 179 -6.37 -5.17 -1.84
CA VAL A 179 -6.03 -6.59 -1.96
C VAL A 179 -5.70 -7.19 -0.60
N GLU A 180 -6.25 -8.36 -0.35
CA GLU A 180 -5.82 -9.27 0.70
C GLU A 180 -4.83 -10.30 0.11
N PRO A 181 -3.58 -10.35 0.60
CA PRO A 181 -2.60 -11.33 0.12
C PRO A 181 -2.73 -12.73 0.77
N GLY A 182 -3.59 -12.88 1.79
CA GLY A 182 -3.69 -14.05 2.65
C GLY A 182 -2.78 -13.97 3.88
N TRP A 183 -2.95 -14.91 4.80
CA TRP A 183 -2.05 -15.10 5.94
C TRP A 183 -0.97 -16.10 5.58
N VAL A 184 0.15 -15.59 5.09
CA VAL A 184 1.23 -16.36 4.46
C VAL A 184 2.53 -16.34 5.28
N PRO A 185 3.38 -17.39 5.19
CA PRO A 185 4.60 -17.55 5.99
C PRO A 185 5.72 -16.59 5.56
N THR A 186 5.51 -15.30 5.79
CA THR A 186 6.51 -14.24 5.69
C THR A 186 7.05 -13.86 7.07
N LYS A 187 8.01 -12.94 7.14
CA LYS A 187 8.48 -12.38 8.43
C LYS A 187 7.34 -11.77 9.25
N MET A 188 6.35 -11.16 8.61
CA MET A 188 5.18 -10.60 9.25
C MET A 188 4.18 -11.68 9.68
N GLY A 189 3.83 -12.60 8.80
CA GLY A 189 2.85 -13.66 9.08
C GLY A 189 3.37 -14.71 10.06
N GLY A 190 4.68 -14.98 10.03
CA GLY A 190 5.32 -16.03 10.84
C GLY A 190 5.24 -17.42 10.22
N PRO A 191 6.03 -18.39 10.75
CA PRO A 191 6.19 -19.70 10.14
C PRO A 191 4.91 -20.58 10.22
N GLY A 192 3.97 -20.26 11.08
CA GLY A 192 2.72 -21.00 11.25
C GLY A 192 1.56 -20.46 10.39
N ALA A 193 1.80 -19.53 9.49
CA ALA A 193 0.77 -19.01 8.60
C ALA A 193 0.34 -20.11 7.60
N PRO A 194 -0.99 -20.36 7.43
CA PRO A 194 -1.50 -21.54 6.73
C PRO A 194 -1.63 -21.38 5.22
N ASP A 195 -1.62 -20.14 4.69
CA ASP A 195 -1.95 -19.90 3.30
C ASP A 195 -0.74 -20.13 2.39
N ASP A 196 -1.01 -20.47 1.14
CA ASP A 196 0.03 -20.71 0.12
C ASP A 196 0.75 -19.41 -0.25
N LEU A 197 2.03 -19.34 0.10
CA LEU A 197 2.88 -18.19 -0.17
C LEU A 197 3.00 -17.87 -1.67
N SER A 198 2.91 -18.86 -2.54
CA SER A 198 3.04 -18.67 -3.99
C SER A 198 1.87 -17.90 -4.59
N LEU A 199 0.70 -17.92 -3.95
CA LEU A 199 -0.49 -17.20 -4.39
C LEU A 199 -0.54 -15.75 -3.90
N ALA A 200 0.22 -15.42 -2.86
CA ALA A 200 0.14 -14.12 -2.19
C ALA A 200 0.50 -12.90 -3.09
N PRO A 201 1.51 -12.96 -3.98
CA PRO A 201 1.81 -11.84 -4.88
C PRO A 201 0.90 -11.76 -6.09
N VAL A 202 0.15 -12.82 -6.41
CA VAL A 202 -0.52 -12.98 -7.71
C VAL A 202 -1.58 -11.92 -7.93
N THR A 203 -2.46 -11.66 -6.96
CA THR A 203 -3.58 -10.73 -7.14
C THR A 203 -3.11 -9.29 -7.33
N GLN A 204 -2.12 -8.84 -6.54
CA GLN A 204 -1.58 -7.48 -6.68
C GLN A 204 -0.84 -7.30 -8.01
N ALA A 205 -0.07 -8.28 -8.44
CA ALA A 205 0.63 -8.24 -9.73
C ALA A 205 -0.36 -8.25 -10.90
N TRP A 206 -1.37 -9.11 -10.87
CA TRP A 206 -2.42 -9.21 -11.88
C TRP A 206 -3.22 -7.91 -12.04
N LEU A 207 -3.62 -7.25 -10.93
CA LEU A 207 -4.28 -5.94 -10.98
C LEU A 207 -3.39 -4.85 -11.56
N ALA A 208 -2.09 -4.84 -11.19
CA ALA A 208 -1.16 -3.84 -11.64
C ALA A 208 -0.77 -4.01 -13.13
N ALA A 209 -0.58 -5.24 -13.59
CA ALA A 209 -0.30 -5.55 -14.98
C ALA A 209 -1.43 -5.12 -15.91
N GLY A 210 -2.68 -5.46 -15.55
CA GLY A 210 -3.88 -5.07 -16.28
C GLY A 210 -4.07 -5.74 -17.63
N ASP A 211 -3.31 -6.81 -17.90
CA ASP A 211 -3.35 -7.50 -19.20
C ASP A 211 -4.60 -8.41 -19.35
N ASP A 212 -5.22 -8.78 -18.23
CA ASP A 212 -6.43 -9.59 -18.19
C ASP A 212 -7.67 -8.66 -18.08
N PRO A 213 -8.67 -8.76 -18.97
CA PRO A 213 -9.89 -7.98 -18.87
C PRO A 213 -10.63 -8.10 -17.53
N ARG A 214 -10.46 -9.21 -16.80
CA ARG A 214 -11.03 -9.40 -15.47
C ARG A 214 -10.36 -8.53 -14.41
N ALA A 215 -9.18 -7.99 -14.69
CA ALA A 215 -8.49 -7.01 -13.84
C ALA A 215 -8.99 -5.57 -14.04
N ASP A 216 -9.93 -5.35 -14.97
CA ASP A 216 -10.49 -4.02 -15.24
C ASP A 216 -11.65 -3.68 -14.27
N VAL A 217 -11.34 -3.76 -12.97
CA VAL A 217 -12.26 -3.46 -11.87
C VAL A 217 -11.75 -2.26 -11.07
N THR A 218 -12.66 -1.55 -10.37
CA THR A 218 -12.32 -0.42 -9.51
C THR A 218 -13.27 -0.33 -8.32
N GLY A 219 -12.77 0.12 -7.17
CA GLY A 219 -13.55 0.20 -5.93
C GLY A 219 -13.85 -1.17 -5.33
N GLU A 220 -12.99 -2.15 -5.59
CA GLU A 220 -13.18 -3.53 -5.17
C GLU A 220 -12.11 -3.97 -4.16
N TYR A 221 -12.49 -4.95 -3.34
CA TYR A 221 -11.59 -5.67 -2.44
C TYR A 221 -11.43 -7.11 -2.93
N LEU A 222 -10.19 -7.53 -3.16
CA LEU A 222 -9.92 -8.80 -3.82
C LEU A 222 -9.04 -9.73 -2.96
N TYR A 223 -9.36 -11.01 -3.03
CA TYR A 223 -8.56 -12.12 -2.50
C TYR A 223 -8.49 -13.24 -3.54
N HIS A 224 -7.27 -13.66 -3.93
CA HIS A 224 -7.03 -14.67 -4.97
C HIS A 224 -7.81 -14.36 -6.27
N GLN A 225 -7.67 -13.10 -6.78
CA GLN A 225 -8.32 -12.61 -8.01
C GLN A 225 -9.86 -12.65 -7.98
N LYS A 226 -10.47 -12.74 -6.80
CA LYS A 226 -11.92 -12.78 -6.60
C LYS A 226 -12.36 -11.64 -5.71
N ILE A 227 -13.41 -10.94 -6.10
CA ILE A 227 -14.05 -9.91 -5.28
C ILE A 227 -14.60 -10.55 -4.01
N ARG A 228 -14.37 -9.89 -2.88
CA ARG A 228 -14.81 -10.30 -1.55
C ARG A 228 -15.55 -9.18 -0.84
N ARG A 229 -16.33 -9.53 0.15
CA ARG A 229 -17.00 -8.56 1.03
C ARG A 229 -15.97 -7.88 1.91
N THR A 230 -16.20 -6.60 2.17
CA THR A 230 -15.38 -5.78 3.07
C THR A 230 -16.15 -5.44 4.34
N HIS A 231 -15.47 -4.76 5.27
CA HIS A 231 -16.13 -4.07 6.38
C HIS A 231 -17.14 -3.06 5.81
N PRO A 232 -18.40 -3.02 6.31
CA PRO A 232 -19.45 -2.15 5.75
C PRO A 232 -19.07 -0.67 5.70
N ALA A 233 -18.31 -0.18 6.69
CA ALA A 233 -17.83 1.20 6.75
C ALA A 233 -16.95 1.60 5.56
N ALA A 234 -16.30 0.66 4.89
CA ALA A 234 -15.47 0.94 3.71
C ALA A 234 -16.26 1.59 2.55
N HIS A 235 -17.57 1.35 2.52
CA HIS A 235 -18.49 1.90 1.51
C HIS A 235 -19.14 3.24 1.92
N ASP A 236 -18.85 3.79 3.09
CA ASP A 236 -19.38 5.10 3.51
C ASP A 236 -18.52 6.24 2.95
N PRO A 237 -19.03 7.03 1.98
CA PRO A 237 -18.27 8.14 1.39
C PRO A 237 -17.83 9.20 2.40
N ARG A 238 -18.58 9.36 3.50
CA ARG A 238 -18.24 10.36 4.54
C ARG A 238 -16.99 9.91 5.31
N LEU A 239 -16.84 8.62 5.60
CA LEU A 239 -15.64 8.09 6.23
C LEU A 239 -14.44 8.11 5.28
N GLN A 240 -14.66 7.81 4.00
CA GLN A 240 -13.65 7.95 2.96
C GLN A 240 -13.13 9.39 2.88
N ASP A 241 -14.03 10.38 2.79
CA ASP A 241 -13.66 11.79 2.72
C ASP A 241 -12.98 12.25 4.02
N ALA A 242 -13.49 11.86 5.19
CA ALA A 242 -12.88 12.20 6.48
C ALA A 242 -11.44 11.67 6.61
N LEU A 243 -11.14 10.46 6.08
CA LEU A 243 -9.79 9.92 6.07
C LEU A 243 -8.87 10.71 5.12
N LEU A 244 -9.37 11.05 3.92
CA LEU A 244 -8.61 11.89 2.97
C LEU A 244 -8.29 13.25 3.59
N ASP A 245 -9.27 13.92 4.22
CA ASP A 245 -9.11 15.22 4.87
C ASP A 245 -8.12 15.15 6.05
N TYR A 246 -8.20 14.09 6.85
CA TYR A 246 -7.27 13.85 7.95
C TYR A 246 -5.81 13.71 7.46
N CYS A 247 -5.59 12.88 6.42
CA CYS A 247 -4.26 12.72 5.83
C CYS A 247 -3.77 14.01 5.15
N ALA A 248 -4.68 14.75 4.48
CA ALA A 248 -4.37 16.05 3.88
C ALA A 248 -3.91 17.07 4.92
N ALA A 249 -4.61 17.12 6.07
CA ALA A 249 -4.24 18.02 7.16
C ALA A 249 -2.86 17.70 7.75
N LEU A 250 -2.54 16.42 7.94
CA LEU A 250 -1.22 15.99 8.46
C LEU A 250 -0.06 16.32 7.50
N THR A 251 -0.31 16.26 6.21
CA THR A 251 0.73 16.40 5.18
C THR A 251 0.72 17.74 4.47
N SER A 252 -0.28 18.59 4.72
CA SER A 252 -0.55 19.82 3.94
C SER A 252 -0.63 19.55 2.43
N THR A 253 -1.11 18.37 2.05
CA THR A 253 -1.17 17.91 0.66
C THR A 253 -2.54 17.29 0.39
N PRO A 254 -3.47 18.00 -0.22
CA PRO A 254 -4.76 17.44 -0.60
C PRO A 254 -4.63 16.44 -1.75
N LEU A 255 -5.54 15.48 -1.81
CA LEU A 255 -5.65 14.62 -2.98
C LEU A 255 -6.05 15.50 -4.19
N PRO A 256 -5.28 15.49 -5.30
CA PRO A 256 -5.62 16.30 -6.48
C PRO A 256 -6.93 15.84 -7.13
N GLU A 257 -7.61 16.77 -7.80
CA GLU A 257 -8.73 16.46 -8.69
C GLU A 257 -8.18 16.01 -10.05
N LEU A 258 -8.78 14.95 -10.64
CA LEU A 258 -8.42 14.42 -11.97
C LEU A 258 -9.60 14.46 -12.94
#